data_8b09b4042077687ce2748e2232cf5dc5
#
_entry.id   8b09b4042077687ce2748e2232cf5dc5
#
_cell.length_a   1.000
_cell.length_b   1.000
_cell.length_c   1.000
_cell.angle_alpha   90.00
_cell.angle_beta   90.00
_cell.angle_gamma   90.00
#
_symmetry.space_group_name_H-M   'P 1'
#
loop_
_entity.id
_entity.type
_entity.pdbx_description
1 polymer ?
#
loop_
_entity_poly.entity_id
_entity_poly.type
_entity_poly.pdbx_seq_one_letter_code
_entity_poly.pdbx_strand_id
1 'polypeptide(L)'
;MRQCTGCREMKSKKEMIRVLRTSENEIILDATGKKNGRGAYLCSQRNAWKRLSKHGLERSLKMAVPDEVYQNLKKEFGSIENNKVLSLIGLATKAGKTVSGEFSTEKSVKTGKGFLALVADDASENTKKKFRNMCTYYEVPLYFLSDKESLGRAMGKEFRASLAVQDENLQRRS
;
A
#
# COMPACT_ATOMS: atom_id res chain seq x y z
N MET A 1 0.19 22.21 1.52
CA MET A 1 1.14 21.47 0.68
C MET A 1 2.46 21.25 1.41
N ARG A 2 3.07 20.08 1.27
CA ARG A 2 4.40 19.72 1.80
C ARG A 2 5.18 18.96 0.74
N GLN A 3 6.49 19.08 0.76
CA GLN A 3 7.36 18.33 -0.13
C GLN A 3 7.62 16.93 0.42
N CYS A 4 7.44 15.91 -0.42
CA CYS A 4 7.79 14.53 -0.07
C CYS A 4 9.32 14.39 -0.04
N THR A 5 9.87 13.90 1.06
CA THR A 5 11.32 13.69 1.22
C THR A 5 11.85 12.60 0.28
N GLY A 6 11.01 11.67 -0.17
CA GLY A 6 11.38 10.60 -1.10
C GLY A 6 11.32 11.03 -2.57
N CYS A 7 10.15 11.43 -3.08
CA CYS A 7 9.97 11.77 -4.51
C CYS A 7 10.17 13.26 -4.82
N ARG A 8 10.30 14.11 -3.80
CA ARG A 8 10.46 15.58 -3.88
C ARG A 8 9.28 16.35 -4.47
N GLU A 9 8.17 15.69 -4.74
CA GLU A 9 6.94 16.33 -5.22
C GLU A 9 6.19 17.05 -4.09
N MET A 10 5.49 18.13 -4.44
CA MET A 10 4.62 18.86 -3.53
C MET A 10 3.24 18.19 -3.48
N LYS A 11 2.81 17.77 -2.29
CA LYS A 11 1.53 17.07 -2.09
C LYS A 11 0.75 17.63 -0.92
N SER A 12 -0.53 17.29 -0.84
CA SER A 12 -1.37 17.61 0.31
C SER A 12 -0.84 16.89 1.55
N LYS A 13 -0.77 17.60 2.68
CA LYS A 13 -0.38 17.01 3.98
C LYS A 13 -1.25 15.79 4.35
N LYS A 14 -2.51 15.78 3.92
CA LYS A 14 -3.47 14.69 4.20
C LYS A 14 -3.12 13.38 3.47
N GLU A 15 -2.38 13.48 2.37
CA GLU A 15 -1.95 12.34 1.54
C GLU A 15 -0.57 11.82 1.93
N MET A 16 -0.02 12.30 3.03
CA MET A 16 1.32 11.98 3.47
C MET A 16 1.35 11.38 4.85
N ILE A 17 2.30 10.50 5.06
CA ILE A 17 2.69 10.00 6.38
C ILE A 17 3.90 10.81 6.84
N ARG A 18 3.92 11.17 8.10
CA ARG A 18 4.99 11.96 8.70
C ARG A 18 5.92 11.07 9.51
N VAL A 19 7.21 11.13 9.25
CA VAL A 19 8.25 10.61 10.16
C VAL A 19 8.63 11.75 11.09
N LEU A 20 8.49 11.56 12.38
CA LEU A 20 8.61 12.60 13.39
C LEU A 20 9.77 12.30 14.34
N ARG A 21 10.56 13.32 14.66
CA ARG A 21 11.43 13.34 15.83
C ARG A 21 10.68 13.99 16.99
N THR A 22 10.49 13.28 18.08
CA THR A 22 9.88 13.78 19.31
C THR A 22 10.84 14.68 20.10
N SER A 23 10.35 15.33 21.13
CA SER A 23 11.16 16.09 22.09
C SER A 23 12.18 15.21 22.84
N GLU A 24 11.88 13.94 22.99
CA GLU A 24 12.73 12.92 23.64
C GLU A 24 13.74 12.28 22.68
N ASN A 25 13.84 12.80 21.44
CA ASN A 25 14.69 12.28 20.37
C ASN A 25 14.30 10.91 19.83
N GLU A 26 13.09 10.45 20.08
CA GLU A 26 12.55 9.25 19.44
C GLU A 26 12.09 9.55 18.02
N ILE A 27 12.24 8.56 17.14
CA ILE A 27 11.79 8.66 15.74
C ILE A 27 10.58 7.72 15.58
N ILE A 28 9.45 8.31 15.23
CA ILE A 28 8.16 7.59 15.09
C ILE A 28 7.44 7.95 13.80
N LEU A 29 6.53 7.09 13.35
CA LEU A 29 5.57 7.43 12.30
C LEU A 29 4.34 8.11 12.93
N ASP A 30 3.98 9.25 12.38
CA ASP A 30 2.77 9.98 12.75
C ASP A 30 1.82 10.03 11.55
N ALA A 31 0.97 9.01 11.44
CA ALA A 31 -0.04 8.90 10.38
C ALA A 31 -1.14 9.97 10.51
N THR A 32 -1.34 10.51 11.73
CA THR A 32 -2.37 11.53 12.00
C THR A 32 -1.89 12.95 11.71
N GLY A 33 -0.58 13.17 11.72
CA GLY A 33 0.05 14.48 11.53
C GLY A 33 -0.21 15.47 12.67
N LYS A 34 -0.69 15.00 13.84
CA LYS A 34 -1.10 15.84 14.97
C LYS A 34 -0.02 16.02 16.05
N LYS A 35 0.95 15.10 16.12
CA LYS A 35 2.00 15.14 17.13
C LYS A 35 2.96 16.32 16.90
N ASN A 36 3.47 16.91 17.98
CA ASN A 36 4.46 17.99 17.90
C ASN A 36 5.86 17.42 17.65
N GLY A 37 6.68 18.16 16.92
CA GLY A 37 8.07 17.80 16.65
C GLY A 37 8.51 18.08 15.22
N ARG A 38 9.80 17.85 14.94
CA ARG A 38 10.38 17.99 13.61
C ARG A 38 10.08 16.76 12.77
N GLY A 39 9.56 16.96 11.57
CA GLY A 39 9.14 15.84 10.73
C GLY A 39 9.54 15.92 9.27
N ALA A 40 9.75 14.75 8.68
CA ALA A 40 9.85 14.51 7.26
C ALA A 40 8.51 13.95 6.76
N TYR A 41 8.09 14.33 5.56
CA TYR A 41 6.83 13.89 4.97
C TYR A 41 7.10 12.91 3.83
N LEU A 42 6.38 11.81 3.83
CA LEU A 42 6.45 10.76 2.80
C LEU A 42 5.06 10.53 2.22
N CYS A 43 4.94 10.56 0.91
CA CYS A 43 3.69 10.23 0.24
C CYS A 43 3.54 8.72 0.08
N SER A 44 2.28 8.27 -0.10
CA SER A 44 1.91 6.87 -0.32
C SER A 44 2.29 6.32 -1.71
N GLN A 45 3.05 7.03 -2.51
CA GLN A 45 3.52 6.47 -3.78
C GLN A 45 4.52 5.34 -3.52
N ARG A 46 4.30 4.19 -4.17
CA ARG A 46 5.10 2.95 -4.04
C ARG A 46 6.62 3.13 -4.02
N ASN A 47 7.12 4.20 -4.62
CA ASN A 47 8.55 4.46 -4.74
C ASN A 47 9.06 5.54 -3.79
N ALA A 48 8.21 6.22 -3.02
CA ALA A 48 8.65 7.31 -2.14
C ALA A 48 9.62 6.80 -1.08
N TRP A 49 9.27 5.66 -0.45
CA TRP A 49 10.16 5.04 0.54
C TRP A 49 11.43 4.45 -0.09
N LYS A 50 11.33 3.83 -1.28
CA LYS A 50 12.51 3.31 -1.99
C LYS A 50 13.49 4.42 -2.39
N ARG A 51 12.99 5.61 -2.67
CA ARG A 51 13.80 6.80 -2.99
C ARG A 51 14.29 7.56 -1.75
N LEU A 52 13.68 7.30 -0.59
CA LEU A 52 14.14 7.88 0.65
C LEU A 52 15.45 7.21 1.05
N SER A 53 16.55 7.95 0.98
CA SER A 53 17.82 7.52 1.56
C SER A 53 17.83 7.78 3.07
N LYS A 54 18.57 6.96 3.82
CA LYS A 54 18.81 7.19 5.25
C LYS A 54 19.32 8.62 5.51
N HIS A 55 20.29 9.09 4.72
CA HIS A 55 20.81 10.46 4.79
C HIS A 55 19.76 11.54 4.48
N GLY A 56 18.80 11.27 3.60
CA GLY A 56 17.68 12.18 3.34
C GLY A 56 16.78 12.35 4.56
N LEU A 57 16.53 11.25 5.29
CA LEU A 57 15.78 11.26 6.53
C LEU A 57 16.55 11.98 7.64
N GLU A 58 17.82 11.64 7.84
CA GLU A 58 18.72 12.28 8.81
C GLU A 58 18.80 13.80 8.64
N ARG A 59 18.94 14.25 7.39
CA ARG A 59 18.95 15.68 7.04
C ARG A 59 17.63 16.35 7.41
N SER A 60 16.50 15.71 7.15
CA SER A 60 15.17 16.25 7.43
C SER A 60 14.89 16.32 8.92
N LEU A 61 15.30 15.32 9.67
CA LEU A 61 15.12 15.24 11.12
C LEU A 61 16.21 15.97 11.90
N LYS A 62 17.33 16.33 11.26
CA LYS A 62 18.55 16.89 11.86
C LYS A 62 19.09 16.02 13.01
N MET A 63 19.12 14.70 12.79
CA MET A 63 19.72 13.73 13.70
C MET A 63 20.12 12.47 12.96
N ALA A 64 21.07 11.72 13.49
CA ALA A 64 21.43 10.40 13.01
C ALA A 64 20.25 9.42 13.20
N VAL A 65 20.03 8.55 12.21
CA VAL A 65 19.00 7.52 12.26
C VAL A 65 19.68 6.15 12.28
N PRO A 66 19.61 5.39 13.39
CA PRO A 66 20.14 4.03 13.44
C PRO A 66 19.53 3.14 12.36
N ASP A 67 20.30 2.18 11.83
CA ASP A 67 19.82 1.29 10.76
C ASP A 67 18.59 0.47 11.19
N GLU A 68 18.58 0.00 12.42
CA GLU A 68 17.44 -0.72 12.99
C GLU A 68 16.17 0.13 12.99
N VAL A 69 16.26 1.39 13.44
CA VAL A 69 15.13 2.33 13.42
C VAL A 69 14.67 2.58 11.99
N TYR A 70 15.59 2.76 11.05
CA TYR A 70 15.26 2.94 9.64
C TYR A 70 14.51 1.73 9.06
N GLN A 71 14.93 0.50 9.36
CA GLN A 71 14.26 -0.72 8.90
C GLN A 71 12.88 -0.91 9.56
N ASN A 72 12.75 -0.57 10.85
CA ASN A 72 11.47 -0.63 11.55
C ASN A 72 10.46 0.38 10.98
N LEU A 73 10.88 1.61 10.73
CA LEU A 73 10.06 2.62 10.05
C LEU A 73 9.61 2.16 8.66
N LYS A 74 10.46 1.46 7.93
CA LYS A 74 10.14 0.91 6.61
C LYS A 74 9.05 -0.14 6.69
N LYS A 75 9.12 -1.05 7.65
CA LYS A 75 8.09 -2.08 7.88
C LYS A 75 6.77 -1.44 8.31
N GLU A 76 6.81 -0.51 9.25
CA GLU A 76 5.64 0.18 9.77
C GLU A 76 4.96 1.03 8.68
N PHE A 77 5.73 1.73 7.86
CA PHE A 77 5.22 2.48 6.71
C PHE A 77 4.49 1.55 5.73
N GLY A 78 5.09 0.41 5.38
CA GLY A 78 4.46 -0.58 4.52
C GLY A 78 3.15 -1.14 5.11
N SER A 79 3.09 -1.36 6.42
CA SER A 79 1.87 -1.79 7.12
C SER A 79 0.76 -0.74 7.05
N ILE A 80 1.08 0.53 7.27
CA ILE A 80 0.10 1.63 7.18
C ILE A 80 -0.46 1.74 5.75
N GLU A 81 0.39 1.63 4.74
CA GLU A 81 -0.03 1.65 3.33
C GLU A 81 -0.95 0.47 3.00
N ASN A 82 -0.57 -0.75 3.41
CA ASN A 82 -1.40 -1.94 3.22
C ASN A 82 -2.78 -1.78 3.88
N ASN A 83 -2.83 -1.27 5.10
CA ASN A 83 -4.08 -1.06 5.82
C ASN A 83 -5.01 -0.05 5.12
N LYS A 84 -4.46 1.00 4.51
CA LYS A 84 -5.23 1.94 3.70
C LYS A 84 -5.85 1.26 2.47
N VAL A 85 -5.06 0.46 1.77
CA VAL A 85 -5.54 -0.29 0.60
C VAL A 85 -6.59 -1.31 1.00
N LEU A 86 -6.37 -2.07 2.08
CA LEU A 86 -7.35 -3.03 2.61
C LEU A 86 -8.67 -2.34 2.99
N SER A 87 -8.62 -1.16 3.58
CA SER A 87 -9.83 -0.37 3.88
C SER A 87 -10.59 0.04 2.63
N LEU A 88 -9.90 0.45 1.57
CA LEU A 88 -10.52 0.76 0.27
C LEU A 88 -11.15 -0.47 -0.37
N ILE A 89 -10.49 -1.64 -0.30
CA ILE A 89 -11.04 -2.92 -0.74
C ILE A 89 -12.33 -3.24 0.02
N GLY A 90 -12.35 -3.04 1.33
CA GLY A 90 -13.55 -3.25 2.16
C GLY A 90 -14.72 -2.36 1.72
N LEU A 91 -14.47 -1.09 1.42
CA LEU A 91 -15.47 -0.17 0.90
C LEU A 91 -15.96 -0.60 -0.50
N ALA A 92 -15.05 -0.97 -1.40
CA ALA A 92 -15.39 -1.46 -2.73
C ALA A 92 -16.22 -2.75 -2.66
N THR A 93 -15.92 -3.63 -1.71
CA THR A 93 -16.68 -4.88 -1.48
C THR A 93 -18.10 -4.57 -1.01
N LYS A 94 -18.27 -3.66 -0.05
CA LYS A 94 -19.60 -3.21 0.40
C LYS A 94 -20.41 -2.58 -0.73
N ALA A 95 -19.75 -1.91 -1.68
CA ALA A 95 -20.38 -1.33 -2.86
C ALA A 95 -20.66 -2.36 -3.98
N GLY A 96 -20.36 -3.66 -3.78
CA GLY A 96 -20.55 -4.70 -4.79
C GLY A 96 -19.58 -4.58 -5.98
N LYS A 97 -18.44 -3.90 -5.81
CA LYS A 97 -17.45 -3.61 -6.86
C LYS A 97 -16.24 -4.55 -6.85
N THR A 98 -16.32 -5.65 -6.13
CA THR A 98 -15.24 -6.65 -6.05
C THR A 98 -15.77 -8.05 -6.22
N VAL A 99 -14.95 -8.93 -6.74
CA VAL A 99 -15.13 -10.38 -6.71
C VAL A 99 -13.89 -11.04 -6.13
N SER A 100 -14.05 -12.14 -5.44
CA SER A 100 -12.93 -12.82 -4.77
C SER A 100 -12.97 -14.33 -4.92
N GLY A 101 -11.81 -14.93 -4.71
CA GLY A 101 -11.55 -16.34 -4.97
C GLY A 101 -10.96 -16.55 -6.36
N GLU A 102 -10.18 -17.61 -6.52
CA GLU A 102 -9.38 -17.83 -7.74
C GLU A 102 -10.24 -17.87 -8.99
N PHE A 103 -11.32 -18.66 -8.97
CA PHE A 103 -12.22 -18.80 -10.11
C PHE A 103 -12.92 -17.48 -10.49
N SER A 104 -13.49 -16.77 -9.51
CA SER A 104 -14.23 -15.53 -9.77
C SER A 104 -13.30 -14.41 -10.25
N THR A 105 -12.11 -14.32 -9.68
CA THR A 105 -11.09 -13.36 -10.09
C THR A 105 -10.64 -13.64 -11.52
N GLU A 106 -10.34 -14.89 -11.85
CA GLU A 106 -9.97 -15.33 -13.20
C GLU A 106 -11.06 -15.00 -14.23
N LYS A 107 -12.30 -15.37 -13.92
CA LYS A 107 -13.46 -15.05 -14.78
C LYS A 107 -13.60 -13.54 -15.01
N SER A 108 -13.46 -12.75 -13.96
CA SER A 108 -13.57 -11.30 -14.04
C SER A 108 -12.50 -10.68 -14.94
N VAL A 109 -11.25 -11.14 -14.83
CA VAL A 109 -10.15 -10.69 -15.70
C VAL A 109 -10.39 -11.08 -17.15
N LYS A 110 -10.73 -12.36 -17.41
CA LYS A 110 -10.95 -12.89 -18.77
C LYS A 110 -12.14 -12.25 -19.50
N THR A 111 -13.16 -11.85 -18.76
CA THR A 111 -14.36 -11.22 -19.35
C THR A 111 -14.26 -9.70 -19.46
N GLY A 112 -13.12 -9.09 -19.14
CA GLY A 112 -12.92 -7.65 -19.21
C GLY A 112 -13.67 -6.85 -18.15
N LYS A 113 -14.25 -7.51 -17.14
CA LYS A 113 -14.96 -6.85 -16.02
C LYS A 113 -14.00 -6.46 -14.88
N GLY A 114 -12.85 -7.09 -14.80
CA GLY A 114 -11.82 -6.81 -13.79
C GLY A 114 -10.85 -5.74 -14.29
N PHE A 115 -10.85 -4.59 -13.65
CA PHE A 115 -9.94 -3.48 -13.97
C PHE A 115 -8.64 -3.54 -13.19
N LEU A 116 -8.61 -4.30 -12.10
CA LEU A 116 -7.47 -4.47 -11.21
C LEU A 116 -7.56 -5.83 -10.54
N ALA A 117 -6.45 -6.56 -10.49
CA ALA A 117 -6.35 -7.81 -9.74
C ALA A 117 -5.36 -7.67 -8.57
N LEU A 118 -5.70 -8.27 -7.44
CA LEU A 118 -4.87 -8.36 -6.25
C LEU A 118 -4.69 -9.83 -5.87
N VAL A 119 -3.46 -10.20 -5.52
CA VAL A 119 -3.10 -11.54 -5.05
C VAL A 119 -2.35 -11.39 -3.74
N ALA A 120 -2.66 -12.25 -2.78
CA ALA A 120 -2.00 -12.27 -1.48
C ALA A 120 -0.50 -12.63 -1.62
N ASP A 121 0.34 -11.98 -0.81
CA ASP A 121 1.79 -12.21 -0.81
C ASP A 121 2.14 -13.65 -0.40
N ASP A 122 1.33 -14.28 0.44
CA ASP A 122 1.45 -15.68 0.89
C ASP A 122 0.67 -16.68 0.02
N ALA A 123 0.16 -16.28 -1.14
CA ALA A 123 -0.41 -17.21 -2.12
C ALA A 123 0.67 -18.14 -2.68
N SER A 124 0.26 -19.35 -3.12
CA SER A 124 1.18 -20.31 -3.73
C SER A 124 1.89 -19.72 -4.96
N GLU A 125 3.10 -20.15 -5.23
CA GLU A 125 3.84 -19.71 -6.43
C GLU A 125 3.10 -20.06 -7.72
N ASN A 126 2.37 -21.19 -7.75
CA ASN A 126 1.52 -21.55 -8.88
C ASN A 126 0.40 -20.52 -9.09
N THR A 127 -0.29 -20.12 -8.03
CA THR A 127 -1.32 -19.08 -8.09
C THR A 127 -0.73 -17.75 -8.55
N LYS A 128 0.38 -17.33 -7.99
CA LYS A 128 1.06 -16.09 -8.38
C LYS A 128 1.48 -16.10 -9.85
N LYS A 129 2.08 -17.19 -10.32
CA LYS A 129 2.49 -17.38 -11.73
C LYS A 129 1.29 -17.34 -12.66
N LYS A 130 0.21 -18.04 -12.32
CA LYS A 130 -1.04 -18.06 -13.08
C LYS A 130 -1.58 -16.66 -13.27
N PHE A 131 -1.71 -15.89 -12.18
CA PHE A 131 -2.23 -14.51 -12.25
C PHE A 131 -1.29 -13.56 -12.96
N ARG A 132 0.03 -13.70 -12.82
CA ARG A 132 1.00 -12.89 -13.59
C ARG A 132 0.80 -13.09 -15.10
N ASN A 133 0.77 -14.33 -15.55
CA ASN A 133 0.61 -14.65 -16.98
C ASN A 133 -0.73 -14.14 -17.51
N MET A 134 -1.81 -14.41 -16.78
CA MET A 134 -3.16 -14.03 -17.17
C MET A 134 -3.33 -12.50 -17.21
N CYS A 135 -2.93 -11.81 -16.17
CA CYS A 135 -3.07 -10.35 -16.11
C CYS A 135 -2.18 -9.64 -17.13
N THR A 136 -1.01 -10.19 -17.46
CA THR A 136 -0.18 -9.70 -18.55
C THR A 136 -0.87 -9.87 -19.90
N TYR A 137 -1.47 -11.04 -20.16
CA TYR A 137 -2.17 -11.31 -21.42
C TYR A 137 -3.40 -10.42 -21.63
N TYR A 138 -4.20 -10.19 -20.56
CA TYR A 138 -5.41 -9.36 -20.62
C TYR A 138 -5.15 -7.89 -20.31
N GLU A 139 -3.89 -7.49 -20.12
CA GLU A 139 -3.48 -6.10 -19.80
C GLU A 139 -4.16 -5.53 -18.56
N VAL A 140 -4.44 -6.39 -17.57
CA VAL A 140 -5.02 -5.98 -16.28
C VAL A 140 -3.90 -5.76 -15.25
N PRO A 141 -3.83 -4.61 -14.59
CA PRO A 141 -2.86 -4.36 -13.52
C PRO A 141 -2.98 -5.42 -12.42
N LEU A 142 -1.84 -5.99 -12.03
CA LEU A 142 -1.73 -6.97 -10.95
C LEU A 142 -0.85 -6.45 -9.84
N TYR A 143 -1.32 -6.54 -8.61
CA TYR A 143 -0.55 -6.22 -7.42
C TYR A 143 -0.55 -7.36 -6.43
N PHE A 144 0.56 -7.50 -5.72
CA PHE A 144 0.68 -8.40 -4.57
C PHE A 144 0.56 -7.56 -3.31
N LEU A 145 -0.30 -7.98 -2.37
CA LEU A 145 -0.63 -7.19 -1.20
C LEU A 145 -1.05 -8.08 -0.04
N SER A 146 -0.40 -7.88 1.12
CA SER A 146 -0.83 -8.48 2.39
C SER A 146 -0.88 -10.02 2.35
N ASP A 147 -1.46 -10.63 3.36
CA ASP A 147 -1.68 -12.08 3.45
C ASP A 147 -3.14 -12.44 3.15
N LYS A 148 -3.40 -13.73 2.94
CA LYS A 148 -4.74 -14.26 2.61
C LYS A 148 -5.78 -13.96 3.68
N GLU A 149 -5.38 -13.97 4.94
CA GLU A 149 -6.28 -13.68 6.07
C GLU A 149 -6.70 -12.22 6.06
N SER A 150 -5.75 -11.29 5.98
CA SER A 150 -6.02 -9.85 5.93
C SER A 150 -6.86 -9.46 4.71
N LEU A 151 -6.57 -10.07 3.55
CA LEU A 151 -7.33 -9.87 2.33
C LEU A 151 -8.76 -10.39 2.47
N GLY A 152 -8.93 -11.58 3.05
CA GLY A 152 -10.24 -12.16 3.35
C GLY A 152 -11.03 -11.30 4.31
N ARG A 153 -10.41 -10.88 5.42
CA ARG A 153 -11.03 -10.04 6.45
C ARG A 153 -11.53 -8.71 5.88
N ALA A 154 -10.76 -8.07 5.00
CA ALA A 154 -11.17 -6.84 4.32
C ALA A 154 -12.44 -7.03 3.48
N MET A 155 -12.71 -8.24 3.00
CA MET A 155 -13.87 -8.60 2.19
C MET A 155 -14.99 -9.27 2.99
N GLY A 156 -14.88 -9.34 4.32
CA GLY A 156 -15.83 -10.06 5.18
C GLY A 156 -15.84 -11.57 4.97
N LYS A 157 -14.69 -12.15 4.62
CA LYS A 157 -14.44 -13.57 4.40
C LYS A 157 -13.29 -14.06 5.27
N GLU A 158 -13.15 -15.38 5.43
CA GLU A 158 -12.09 -15.95 6.26
C GLU A 158 -10.72 -15.84 5.57
N PHE A 159 -10.58 -16.38 4.37
CA PHE A 159 -9.35 -16.33 3.59
C PHE A 159 -9.64 -15.97 2.13
N ARG A 160 -8.78 -15.17 1.52
CA ARG A 160 -8.82 -14.91 0.08
C ARG A 160 -7.41 -14.80 -0.49
N ALA A 161 -7.07 -15.67 -1.45
CA ALA A 161 -5.79 -15.63 -2.14
C ALA A 161 -5.77 -14.58 -3.26
N SER A 162 -6.93 -14.27 -3.84
CA SER A 162 -7.07 -13.32 -4.94
C SER A 162 -8.42 -12.62 -4.94
N LEU A 163 -8.44 -11.43 -5.50
CA LEU A 163 -9.64 -10.65 -5.79
C LEU A 163 -9.45 -9.80 -7.05
N ALA A 164 -10.55 -9.43 -7.68
CA ALA A 164 -10.57 -8.42 -8.73
C ALA A 164 -11.51 -7.27 -8.36
N VAL A 165 -11.10 -6.07 -8.72
CA VAL A 165 -11.91 -4.85 -8.61
C VAL A 165 -12.60 -4.61 -9.94
N GLN A 166 -13.91 -4.42 -9.91
CA GLN A 166 -14.78 -4.23 -11.07
C GLN A 166 -15.23 -2.77 -11.22
N ASP A 167 -14.43 -1.84 -10.79
CA ASP A 167 -14.69 -0.40 -10.90
C ASP A 167 -13.47 0.32 -11.48
N GLU A 168 -13.61 0.90 -12.65
CA GLU A 168 -12.54 1.64 -13.34
C GLU A 168 -12.04 2.84 -12.52
N ASN A 169 -12.90 3.49 -11.75
CA ASN A 169 -12.51 4.66 -10.97
C ASN A 169 -11.57 4.33 -9.80
N LEU A 170 -11.61 3.11 -9.27
CA LEU A 170 -10.70 2.65 -8.23
C LEU A 170 -9.30 2.36 -8.75
N GLN A 171 -9.17 1.99 -10.02
CA GLN A 171 -7.87 1.81 -10.67
C GLN A 171 -7.08 3.13 -10.76
N ARG A 172 -7.75 4.25 -11.01
CA ARG A 172 -7.12 5.58 -11.20
C ARG A 172 -6.62 6.21 -9.90
N ARG A 173 -7.02 5.70 -8.73
CA ARG A 173 -6.64 6.23 -7.40
C ARG A 173 -5.49 5.47 -6.74
N SER A 174 -4.99 4.41 -7.35
CA SER A 174 -3.84 3.62 -6.91
C SER A 174 -2.59 3.96 -7.78
#